data_242304796d84ecf625286e3335a3e90f
#
_entry.id   242304796d84ecf625286e3335a3e90f
#
_cell.length_a   1.000
_cell.length_b   1.000
_cell.length_c   1.000
_cell.angle_alpha   90.00
_cell.angle_beta   90.00
_cell.angle_gamma   90.00
#
_symmetry.space_group_name_H-M   'P 1'
#
loop_
_entity.id
_entity.type
_entity.pdbx_description
1 polymer ?
#
loop_
_entity_poly.entity_id
_entity_poly.type
_entity_poly.pdbx_seq_one_letter_code
_entity_poly.pdbx_strand_id
1 'polypeptide(L)'
;MCLAIFSFSQVSAQQVRLQGGLNLANVSVTDDGRVDDAKTLTSFHAGIVADFPLAGIFSIQPGLFFTGKGTESESGDAASPTYFRAESNPYYVELPVNFVFKLPLGSGTRLFAGAGPYLAVGVAGKNKVEGKYLGVAFSSEQDIEFSDDDPTTLDYEEGAGFGIMKRFDYGLNGTAGIEGKSMTFSVNYGLGLAKLQSGSNSSENNKNKHRVWSFSIGFKL
;
A
#
# COMPACT_ATOMS: atom_id res chain seq x y z
N MET A 1 -17.67 16.32 39.15
CA MET A 1 -17.06 16.57 37.84
C MET A 1 -15.57 16.57 38.03
N CYS A 2 -14.93 15.37 37.93
CA CYS A 2 -13.48 15.21 38.14
C CYS A 2 -12.76 15.39 36.81
N LEU A 3 -12.01 16.47 36.70
CA LEU A 3 -11.11 16.73 35.57
C LEU A 3 -9.88 15.83 35.76
N ALA A 4 -9.78 14.75 35.00
CA ALA A 4 -8.55 13.96 34.93
C ALA A 4 -7.51 14.75 34.13
N ILE A 5 -6.59 15.41 34.82
CA ILE A 5 -5.40 16.02 34.24
C ILE A 5 -4.47 14.87 33.84
N PHE A 6 -4.45 14.54 32.55
CA PHE A 6 -3.41 13.70 31.98
C PHE A 6 -2.10 14.51 32.00
N SER A 7 -1.28 14.26 33.00
CA SER A 7 0.10 14.71 33.01
C SER A 7 0.85 13.97 31.91
N PHE A 8 1.08 14.62 30.77
CA PHE A 8 2.07 14.17 29.81
C PHE A 8 3.46 14.29 30.44
N SER A 9 3.89 13.21 31.08
CA SER A 9 5.30 13.05 31.42
C SER A 9 6.08 13.15 30.12
N GLN A 10 7.11 13.98 30.11
CA GLN A 10 8.00 14.18 28.96
C GLN A 10 8.58 12.83 28.55
N VAL A 11 8.05 12.23 27.50
CA VAL A 11 8.66 11.08 26.83
C VAL A 11 9.87 11.61 26.07
N SER A 12 10.98 11.70 26.79
CA SER A 12 12.28 12.02 26.19
C SER A 12 12.70 10.82 25.35
N ALA A 13 12.52 10.91 24.05
CA ALA A 13 13.14 10.17 22.95
C ALA A 13 12.17 9.83 21.80
N GLN A 14 11.24 10.70 21.49
CA GLN A 14 10.51 10.61 20.24
C GLN A 14 11.50 10.87 19.09
N GLN A 15 11.70 9.88 18.23
CA GLN A 15 12.50 10.07 17.03
C GLN A 15 11.56 10.08 15.84
N VAL A 16 11.60 11.15 15.07
CA VAL A 16 10.89 11.26 13.81
C VAL A 16 11.88 11.01 12.69
N ARG A 17 11.46 10.26 11.67
CA ARG A 17 12.24 10.06 10.45
C ARG A 17 11.39 10.32 9.21
N LEU A 18 11.99 10.92 8.22
CA LEU A 18 11.49 10.92 6.85
C LEU A 18 11.85 9.58 6.23
N GLN A 19 10.91 8.95 5.56
CA GLN A 19 11.11 7.64 4.93
C GLN A 19 10.50 7.64 3.54
N GLY A 20 11.21 7.06 2.59
CA GLY A 20 10.73 6.90 1.23
C GLY A 20 11.40 5.72 0.54
N GLY A 21 10.84 5.29 -0.58
CA GLY A 21 11.39 4.17 -1.32
C GLY A 21 10.48 3.66 -2.43
N LEU A 22 10.77 2.45 -2.87
CA LEU A 22 10.08 1.77 -3.96
C LEU A 22 9.09 0.74 -3.42
N ASN A 23 7.96 0.65 -4.09
CA ASN A 23 6.95 -0.39 -3.90
C ASN A 23 6.97 -1.34 -5.09
N LEU A 24 6.96 -2.62 -4.79
CA LEU A 24 6.62 -3.69 -5.72
C LEU A 24 5.22 -4.16 -5.35
N ALA A 25 4.23 -3.60 -6.04
CA ALA A 25 2.83 -3.81 -5.74
C ALA A 25 2.23 -4.87 -6.66
N ASN A 26 1.36 -5.69 -6.09
CA ASN A 26 0.58 -6.69 -6.81
C ASN A 26 -0.81 -6.81 -6.18
N VAL A 27 -1.75 -7.36 -6.93
CA VAL A 27 -3.07 -7.72 -6.45
C VAL A 27 -3.21 -9.23 -6.55
N SER A 28 -3.46 -9.89 -5.42
CA SER A 28 -3.74 -11.33 -5.47
C SER A 28 -5.15 -11.53 -6.00
N VAL A 29 -5.23 -12.06 -7.21
CA VAL A 29 -6.46 -12.60 -7.80
C VAL A 29 -6.44 -14.09 -7.50
N THR A 30 -7.42 -14.61 -6.77
CA THR A 30 -7.54 -16.06 -6.55
C THR A 30 -8.76 -16.54 -7.29
N ASP A 31 -8.57 -17.15 -8.43
CA ASP A 31 -9.55 -18.00 -9.06
C ASP A 31 -9.16 -19.45 -8.76
N ASP A 32 -10.04 -20.22 -8.16
CA ASP A 32 -9.86 -21.62 -7.76
C ASP A 32 -8.54 -22.00 -7.06
N GLY A 33 -7.99 -21.08 -6.24
CA GLY A 33 -6.74 -21.33 -5.50
C GLY A 33 -5.46 -21.15 -6.32
N ARG A 34 -5.56 -20.67 -7.55
CA ARG A 34 -4.41 -20.23 -8.35
C ARG A 34 -4.23 -18.72 -8.21
N VAL A 35 -3.01 -18.29 -7.97
CA VAL A 35 -2.59 -16.90 -8.13
C VAL A 35 -2.37 -16.71 -9.62
N ASP A 36 -3.34 -16.12 -10.31
CA ASP A 36 -3.15 -15.74 -11.70
C ASP A 36 -2.15 -14.57 -11.80
N ASP A 37 -1.34 -14.59 -12.86
CA ASP A 37 -0.14 -13.80 -13.10
C ASP A 37 -0.41 -12.28 -13.28
N ALA A 38 -0.94 -11.62 -12.23
CA ALA A 38 -0.88 -10.18 -12.17
C ALA A 38 0.60 -9.77 -12.04
N LYS A 39 1.12 -9.05 -13.02
CA LYS A 39 2.50 -8.55 -12.97
C LYS A 39 2.66 -7.52 -11.85
N THR A 40 3.85 -7.52 -11.29
CA THR A 40 4.21 -6.57 -10.24
C THR A 40 4.39 -5.18 -10.82
N LEU A 41 3.60 -4.21 -10.38
CA LEU A 41 3.79 -2.81 -10.71
C LEU A 41 4.81 -2.18 -9.77
N THR A 42 5.78 -1.47 -10.34
CA THR A 42 6.71 -0.66 -9.56
C THR A 42 6.13 0.71 -9.31
N SER A 43 6.00 1.09 -8.05
CA SER A 43 5.52 2.40 -7.62
C SER A 43 6.43 2.96 -6.52
N PHE A 44 6.01 3.98 -5.79
CA PHE A 44 6.80 4.58 -4.72
C PHE A 44 5.96 4.85 -3.48
N HIS A 45 6.65 5.10 -2.37
CA HIS A 45 6.08 5.65 -1.16
C HIS A 45 6.99 6.73 -0.58
N ALA A 46 6.38 7.70 0.11
CA ALA A 46 7.09 8.72 0.87
C ALA A 46 6.26 9.12 2.08
N GLY A 47 6.89 9.36 3.22
CA GLY A 47 6.16 9.68 4.42
C GLY A 47 7.06 9.96 5.62
N ILE A 48 6.42 9.99 6.77
CA ILE A 48 7.05 10.20 8.07
C ILE A 48 6.72 9.04 9.01
N VAL A 49 7.66 8.69 9.87
CA VAL A 49 7.46 7.69 10.94
C VAL A 49 7.94 8.29 12.25
N ALA A 50 7.09 8.25 13.26
CA ALA A 50 7.45 8.55 14.62
C ALA A 50 7.78 7.24 15.37
N ASP A 51 8.79 7.28 16.21
CA ASP A 51 9.23 6.14 17.01
C ASP A 51 9.06 6.46 18.50
N PHE A 52 8.21 5.70 19.16
CA PHE A 52 7.90 5.83 20.58
C PHE A 52 8.42 4.59 21.30
N PRO A 53 9.59 4.68 21.95
CA PRO A 53 10.07 3.61 22.81
C PRO A 53 9.09 3.34 23.95
N LEU A 54 8.70 2.09 24.16
CA LEU A 54 7.79 1.69 25.25
C LEU A 54 8.58 1.21 26.46
N ALA A 55 9.26 0.09 26.32
CA ALA A 55 10.07 -0.51 27.40
C ALA A 55 11.16 -1.40 26.77
N GLY A 56 12.40 -1.23 27.23
CA GLY A 56 13.54 -2.04 26.79
C GLY A 56 13.78 -1.98 25.30
N ILE A 57 13.41 -3.05 24.61
CA ILE A 57 13.62 -3.24 23.17
C ILE A 57 12.35 -3.05 22.33
N PHE A 58 11.24 -2.68 22.95
CA PHE A 58 9.96 -2.51 22.27
C PHE A 58 9.66 -1.03 21.98
N SER A 59 9.09 -0.78 20.79
CA SER A 59 8.62 0.53 20.36
C SER A 59 7.29 0.42 19.63
N ILE A 60 6.52 1.51 19.60
CA ILE A 60 5.40 1.71 18.68
C ILE A 60 5.84 2.71 17.62
N GLN A 61 5.58 2.38 16.35
CA GLN A 61 5.94 3.22 15.21
C GLN A 61 4.70 3.54 14.37
N PRO A 62 3.95 4.61 14.71
CA PRO A 62 2.97 5.16 13.79
C PRO A 62 3.68 5.88 12.64
N GLY A 63 3.10 5.79 11.45
CA GLY A 63 3.57 6.47 10.26
C GLY A 63 2.44 7.16 9.52
N LEU A 64 2.79 8.03 8.61
CA LEU A 64 1.89 8.62 7.62
C LEU A 64 2.61 8.63 6.29
N PHE A 65 2.04 7.94 5.31
CA PHE A 65 2.65 7.74 3.99
C PHE A 65 1.70 8.11 2.86
N PHE A 66 2.27 8.69 1.82
CA PHE A 66 1.68 8.66 0.49
C PHE A 66 2.30 7.46 -0.25
N THR A 67 1.46 6.55 -0.76
CA THR A 67 1.91 5.25 -1.28
C THR A 67 1.10 4.80 -2.47
N GLY A 68 1.78 4.31 -3.51
CA GLY A 68 1.15 3.68 -4.66
C GLY A 68 1.03 2.16 -4.45
N LYS A 69 -0.16 1.62 -4.72
CA LYS A 69 -0.49 0.20 -4.56
C LYS A 69 -1.14 -0.34 -5.84
N GLY A 70 -0.37 -0.37 -6.92
CA GLY A 70 -0.91 -0.72 -8.23
C GLY A 70 -0.79 -2.19 -8.60
N THR A 71 -1.28 -2.49 -9.80
CA THR A 71 -1.12 -3.77 -10.47
C THR A 71 -1.00 -3.56 -11.96
N GLU A 72 -0.32 -4.48 -12.63
CA GLU A 72 -0.17 -4.53 -14.07
C GLU A 72 -0.66 -5.88 -14.58
N SER A 73 -1.40 -5.87 -15.69
CA SER A 73 -1.77 -7.08 -16.43
C SER A 73 -1.32 -6.93 -17.87
N GLU A 74 -0.68 -7.94 -18.41
CA GLU A 74 -0.17 -7.93 -19.78
C GLU A 74 -0.55 -9.24 -20.46
N SER A 75 -0.99 -9.15 -21.70
CA SER A 75 -1.32 -10.29 -22.54
C SER A 75 -0.71 -10.12 -23.92
N GLY A 76 0.02 -11.14 -24.37
CA GLY A 76 0.76 -11.12 -25.63
C GLY A 76 2.15 -10.50 -25.51
N ASP A 77 2.87 -10.48 -26.62
CA ASP A 77 4.20 -9.86 -26.75
C ASP A 77 4.06 -8.48 -27.39
N ALA A 78 4.77 -7.48 -26.86
CA ALA A 78 4.77 -6.10 -27.39
C ALA A 78 5.21 -6.02 -28.88
N ALA A 79 5.96 -6.99 -29.38
CA ALA A 79 6.33 -7.13 -30.78
C ALA A 79 5.25 -7.81 -31.63
N SER A 80 4.24 -8.42 -31.00
CA SER A 80 3.17 -9.11 -31.69
C SER A 80 2.17 -8.14 -32.32
N PRO A 81 1.47 -8.54 -33.41
CA PRO A 81 0.37 -7.77 -33.98
C PRO A 81 -0.82 -7.60 -33.03
N THR A 82 -0.91 -8.45 -31.99
CA THR A 82 -1.94 -8.38 -30.96
C THR A 82 -1.24 -8.39 -29.60
N TYR A 83 -1.40 -7.29 -28.88
CA TYR A 83 -0.80 -7.04 -27.57
C TYR A 83 -1.77 -6.21 -26.72
N PHE A 84 -1.83 -6.49 -25.43
CA PHE A 84 -2.66 -5.74 -24.48
C PHE A 84 -1.92 -5.59 -23.15
N ARG A 85 -1.88 -4.37 -22.62
CA ARG A 85 -1.36 -4.04 -21.29
C ARG A 85 -2.34 -3.13 -20.58
N ALA A 86 -2.71 -3.49 -19.38
CA ALA A 86 -3.52 -2.68 -18.50
C ALA A 86 -2.75 -2.43 -17.20
N GLU A 87 -2.61 -1.19 -16.81
CA GLU A 87 -1.96 -0.74 -15.60
C GLU A 87 -2.97 0.02 -14.75
N SER A 88 -3.10 -0.33 -13.48
CA SER A 88 -3.90 0.39 -12.50
C SER A 88 -2.99 0.81 -11.35
N ASN A 89 -2.83 2.12 -11.14
CA ASN A 89 -1.91 2.67 -10.14
C ASN A 89 -2.63 3.64 -9.18
N PRO A 90 -3.41 3.13 -8.22
CA PRO A 90 -4.02 3.94 -7.18
C PRO A 90 -3.00 4.41 -6.15
N TYR A 91 -3.15 5.65 -5.69
CA TYR A 91 -2.39 6.26 -4.62
C TYR A 91 -3.25 6.45 -3.38
N TYR A 92 -2.66 6.11 -2.24
CA TYR A 92 -3.30 6.17 -0.93
C TYR A 92 -2.51 7.05 0.04
N VAL A 93 -3.24 7.68 0.95
CA VAL A 93 -2.69 8.15 2.21
C VAL A 93 -2.88 7.02 3.22
N GLU A 94 -1.77 6.46 3.72
CA GLU A 94 -1.74 5.29 4.60
C GLU A 94 -1.20 5.65 5.98
N LEU A 95 -1.84 5.14 7.02
CA LEU A 95 -1.50 5.30 8.43
C LEU A 95 -1.23 3.92 9.03
N PRO A 96 0.01 3.41 8.96
CA PRO A 96 0.42 2.21 9.66
C PRO A 96 0.73 2.51 11.13
N VAL A 97 0.48 1.52 12.00
CA VAL A 97 0.91 1.54 13.40
C VAL A 97 1.58 0.20 13.71
N ASN A 98 2.91 0.19 13.69
CA ASN A 98 3.69 -1.03 13.89
C ASN A 98 4.20 -1.15 15.34
N PHE A 99 4.04 -2.34 15.91
CA PHE A 99 4.75 -2.76 17.12
C PHE A 99 6.09 -3.36 16.70
N VAL A 100 7.17 -2.78 17.20
CA VAL A 100 8.52 -3.08 16.71
C VAL A 100 9.40 -3.53 17.87
N PHE A 101 10.12 -4.61 17.62
CA PHE A 101 11.18 -5.12 18.46
C PHE A 101 12.53 -4.68 17.89
N LYS A 102 13.42 -4.11 18.75
CA LYS A 102 14.72 -3.56 18.36
C LYS A 102 15.85 -4.24 19.13
N LEU A 103 16.69 -4.96 18.40
CA LEU A 103 17.86 -5.65 18.94
C LEU A 103 19.12 -4.79 18.74
N PRO A 104 19.78 -4.30 19.80
CA PRO A 104 21.01 -3.54 19.67
C PRO A 104 22.17 -4.44 19.19
N LEU A 105 22.89 -4.00 18.16
CA LEU A 105 24.08 -4.66 17.62
C LEU A 105 25.38 -3.99 18.05
N GLY A 106 25.30 -2.91 18.83
CA GLY A 106 26.46 -2.09 19.22
C GLY A 106 26.69 -0.89 18.29
N SER A 107 27.54 0.03 18.71
CA SER A 107 27.94 1.23 17.94
C SER A 107 26.77 2.14 17.49
N GLY A 108 25.62 2.05 18.16
CA GLY A 108 24.41 2.82 17.80
C GLY A 108 23.60 2.23 16.65
N THR A 109 23.89 0.98 16.26
CA THR A 109 23.16 0.22 15.26
C THR A 109 22.19 -0.76 15.91
N ARG A 110 20.99 -0.92 15.36
CA ARG A 110 19.95 -1.84 15.82
C ARG A 110 19.36 -2.60 14.65
N LEU A 111 19.13 -3.88 14.80
CA LEU A 111 18.18 -4.61 13.98
C LEU A 111 16.79 -4.40 14.53
N PHE A 112 15.80 -4.33 13.65
CA PHE A 112 14.42 -4.29 14.09
C PHE A 112 13.54 -5.18 13.22
N ALA A 113 12.47 -5.67 13.83
CA ALA A 113 11.37 -6.34 13.16
C ALA A 113 10.08 -6.01 13.89
N GLY A 114 8.99 -5.93 13.15
CA GLY A 114 7.70 -5.58 13.73
C GLY A 114 6.55 -5.85 12.78
N ALA A 115 5.36 -5.69 13.32
CA ALA A 115 4.13 -5.80 12.54
C ALA A 115 3.03 -4.93 13.18
N GLY A 116 2.02 -4.61 12.41
CA GLY A 116 0.88 -3.86 12.90
C GLY A 116 -0.20 -3.64 11.85
N PRO A 117 -1.34 -3.10 12.24
CA PRO A 117 -2.40 -2.73 11.33
C PRO A 117 -2.05 -1.46 10.54
N TYR A 118 -2.72 -1.29 9.41
CA TYR A 118 -2.78 -0.02 8.69
C TYR A 118 -4.21 0.29 8.25
N LEU A 119 -4.47 1.59 8.11
CA LEU A 119 -5.64 2.14 7.43
C LEU A 119 -5.14 3.03 6.29
N ALA A 120 -5.85 3.02 5.18
CA ALA A 120 -5.49 3.85 4.04
C ALA A 120 -6.74 4.41 3.33
N VAL A 121 -6.59 5.59 2.75
CA VAL A 121 -7.64 6.29 2.01
C VAL A 121 -7.11 6.58 0.62
N GLY A 122 -7.83 6.13 -0.42
CA GLY A 122 -7.55 6.42 -1.81
C GLY A 122 -7.76 7.90 -2.11
N VAL A 123 -6.75 8.53 -2.70
CA VAL A 123 -6.75 9.99 -2.95
C VAL A 123 -6.54 10.36 -4.41
N ALA A 124 -5.87 9.51 -5.17
CA ALA A 124 -5.61 9.71 -6.60
C ALA A 124 -5.26 8.38 -7.24
N GLY A 125 -5.24 8.33 -8.56
CA GLY A 125 -4.76 7.18 -9.32
C GLY A 125 -5.13 7.27 -10.78
N LYS A 126 -4.47 6.43 -11.59
CA LYS A 126 -4.71 6.34 -13.02
C LYS A 126 -4.79 4.89 -13.46
N ASN A 127 -5.72 4.64 -14.36
CA ASN A 127 -5.81 3.42 -15.14
C ASN A 127 -5.30 3.72 -16.54
N LYS A 128 -4.33 2.96 -17.00
CA LYS A 128 -3.78 3.07 -18.35
C LYS A 128 -3.96 1.75 -19.08
N VAL A 129 -4.51 1.83 -20.29
CA VAL A 129 -4.67 0.68 -21.17
C VAL A 129 -3.93 0.98 -22.44
N GLU A 130 -3.03 0.11 -22.83
CA GLU A 130 -2.27 0.18 -24.08
C GLU A 130 -2.40 -1.14 -24.82
N GLY A 131 -2.44 -1.08 -26.13
CA GLY A 131 -2.47 -2.30 -26.91
C GLY A 131 -2.26 -2.10 -28.38
N LYS A 132 -2.19 -3.23 -29.08
CA LYS A 132 -2.23 -3.33 -30.53
C LYS A 132 -3.26 -4.38 -30.92
N TYR A 133 -4.06 -4.08 -31.90
CA TYR A 133 -4.97 -5.04 -32.51
C TYR A 133 -4.80 -5.01 -34.02
N LEU A 134 -4.44 -6.14 -34.61
CA LEU A 134 -4.10 -6.28 -36.03
C LEU A 134 -3.07 -5.22 -36.52
N GLY A 135 -2.08 -4.89 -35.65
CA GLY A 135 -1.04 -3.91 -35.96
C GLY A 135 -1.43 -2.45 -35.70
N VAL A 136 -2.68 -2.15 -35.36
CA VAL A 136 -3.16 -0.81 -35.01
C VAL A 136 -2.99 -0.60 -33.51
N ALA A 137 -2.17 0.39 -33.12
CA ALA A 137 -1.95 0.73 -31.72
C ALA A 137 -3.10 1.59 -31.17
N PHE A 138 -3.46 1.35 -29.92
CA PHE A 138 -4.38 2.19 -29.14
C PHE A 138 -3.82 2.41 -27.75
N SER A 139 -4.18 3.54 -27.14
CA SER A 139 -3.87 3.88 -25.75
C SER A 139 -5.01 4.70 -25.17
N SER A 140 -5.39 4.40 -23.94
CA SER A 140 -6.38 5.15 -23.16
C SER A 140 -5.88 5.31 -21.73
N GLU A 141 -6.05 6.49 -21.16
CA GLU A 141 -5.74 6.79 -19.76
C GLU A 141 -6.96 7.43 -19.12
N GLN A 142 -7.34 6.97 -17.93
CA GLN A 142 -8.47 7.46 -17.16
C GLN A 142 -8.07 7.59 -15.70
N ASP A 143 -8.59 8.60 -15.01
CA ASP A 143 -8.42 8.75 -13.58
C ASP A 143 -9.24 7.67 -12.84
N ILE A 144 -8.70 7.20 -11.71
CA ILE A 144 -9.39 6.25 -10.83
C ILE A 144 -10.35 7.04 -9.96
N GLU A 145 -11.63 6.68 -10.03
CA GLU A 145 -12.65 7.20 -9.13
C GLU A 145 -12.72 6.33 -7.87
N PHE A 146 -12.67 6.99 -6.71
CA PHE A 146 -12.83 6.32 -5.43
C PHE A 146 -14.24 6.56 -4.91
N SER A 147 -15.04 5.48 -4.85
CA SER A 147 -16.39 5.49 -4.30
C SER A 147 -16.59 4.33 -3.35
N ASP A 148 -17.33 4.57 -2.27
CA ASP A 148 -17.77 3.52 -1.35
C ASP A 148 -19.16 3.02 -1.70
N ASP A 149 -19.81 3.62 -2.71
CA ASP A 149 -21.14 3.25 -3.17
C ASP A 149 -21.10 1.90 -3.92
N ASP A 150 -22.21 1.16 -3.79
CA ASP A 150 -22.37 -0.14 -4.44
C ASP A 150 -22.69 0.08 -5.93
N PRO A 151 -21.81 -0.32 -6.88
CA PRO A 151 -22.05 -0.17 -8.32
C PRO A 151 -23.17 -1.10 -8.82
N THR A 152 -23.85 -1.84 -7.95
CA THR A 152 -25.01 -2.67 -8.31
C THR A 152 -26.33 -1.93 -8.29
N THR A 153 -26.39 -0.69 -7.87
CA THR A 153 -27.56 0.16 -8.09
C THR A 153 -27.60 0.52 -9.56
N LEU A 154 -28.68 0.10 -10.22
CA LEU A 154 -28.94 0.28 -11.67
C LEU A 154 -29.21 1.75 -12.05
N ASP A 155 -28.52 2.70 -11.49
CA ASP A 155 -28.48 4.06 -12.02
C ASP A 155 -27.49 4.10 -13.15
N TYR A 156 -28.02 4.19 -14.35
CA TYR A 156 -27.32 4.11 -15.64
C TYR A 156 -26.33 5.27 -15.88
N GLU A 157 -26.18 6.16 -14.91
CA GLU A 157 -25.29 7.33 -14.97
C GLU A 157 -23.91 7.08 -14.35
N GLU A 158 -23.75 6.07 -13.49
CA GLU A 158 -22.44 5.68 -12.95
C GLU A 158 -22.04 4.35 -13.56
N GLY A 159 -21.26 4.42 -14.61
CA GLY A 159 -20.84 3.25 -15.38
C GLY A 159 -20.25 2.16 -14.48
N ALA A 160 -20.95 1.04 -14.38
CA ALA A 160 -20.38 -0.22 -13.92
C ALA A 160 -19.21 -0.54 -14.84
N GLY A 161 -18.02 -0.10 -14.51
CA GLY A 161 -16.85 -0.19 -15.37
C GLY A 161 -15.55 -0.14 -14.59
N PHE A 162 -14.56 -0.70 -15.17
CA PHE A 162 -13.15 -0.57 -14.92
C PHE A 162 -12.82 0.88 -14.52
N GLY A 163 -12.58 1.14 -13.24
CA GLY A 163 -12.18 2.48 -12.80
C GLY A 163 -12.67 2.90 -11.43
N ILE A 164 -13.70 2.27 -10.88
CA ILE A 164 -14.20 2.60 -9.55
C ILE A 164 -13.58 1.66 -8.53
N MET A 165 -12.80 2.23 -7.60
CA MET A 165 -12.17 1.50 -6.51
C MET A 165 -12.74 1.93 -5.16
N LYS A 166 -12.73 1.02 -4.19
CA LYS A 166 -13.07 1.38 -2.81
C LYS A 166 -12.08 2.41 -2.28
N ARG A 167 -12.63 3.43 -1.63
CA ARG A 167 -11.84 4.52 -1.05
C ARG A 167 -11.01 4.07 0.14
N PHE A 168 -11.55 3.17 0.97
CA PHE A 168 -10.87 2.69 2.17
C PHE A 168 -10.19 1.35 1.94
N ASP A 169 -8.91 1.29 2.31
CA ASP A 169 -8.13 0.07 2.38
C ASP A 169 -7.60 -0.10 3.81
N TYR A 170 -7.56 -1.33 4.29
CA TYR A 170 -7.03 -1.69 5.58
C TYR A 170 -6.37 -3.06 5.52
N GLY A 171 -5.43 -3.29 6.43
CA GLY A 171 -4.70 -4.53 6.44
C GLY A 171 -3.67 -4.61 7.54
N LEU A 172 -2.68 -5.47 7.32
CA LEU A 172 -1.55 -5.69 8.20
C LEU A 172 -0.24 -5.36 7.48
N ASN A 173 0.68 -4.75 8.22
CA ASN A 173 2.05 -4.53 7.78
C ASN A 173 3.02 -5.39 8.58
N GLY A 174 4.00 -6.00 7.88
CA GLY A 174 5.22 -6.49 8.48
C GLY A 174 6.38 -5.59 8.09
N THR A 175 7.31 -5.32 8.99
CA THR A 175 8.51 -4.51 8.75
C THR A 175 9.73 -5.18 9.36
N ALA A 176 10.86 -5.12 8.66
CA ALA A 176 12.15 -5.54 9.18
C ALA A 176 13.25 -4.65 8.60
N GLY A 177 14.32 -4.42 9.36
CA GLY A 177 15.38 -3.57 8.86
C GLY A 177 16.53 -3.35 9.83
N ILE A 178 17.39 -2.43 9.43
CA ILE A 178 18.54 -1.99 10.22
C ILE A 178 18.45 -0.48 10.42
N GLU A 179 18.62 -0.08 11.65
CA GLU A 179 18.58 1.33 12.08
C GLU A 179 19.97 1.73 12.56
N GLY A 180 20.58 2.72 11.90
CA GLY A 180 21.81 3.37 12.32
C GLY A 180 21.56 4.65 13.10
N LYS A 181 22.61 5.45 13.31
CA LYS A 181 22.52 6.73 14.04
C LYS A 181 21.63 7.75 13.32
N SER A 182 21.76 7.87 12.01
CA SER A 182 21.05 8.88 11.18
C SER A 182 20.17 8.26 10.11
N MET A 183 20.39 7.01 9.73
CA MET A 183 19.72 6.35 8.61
C MET A 183 19.08 5.04 9.05
N THR A 184 18.03 4.68 8.32
CA THR A 184 17.32 3.40 8.48
C THR A 184 17.12 2.78 7.10
N PHE A 185 17.36 1.49 6.98
CA PHE A 185 16.98 0.69 5.82
C PHE A 185 15.95 -0.34 6.25
N SER A 186 14.86 -0.44 5.51
CA SER A 186 13.80 -1.41 5.84
C SER A 186 13.18 -2.03 4.62
N VAL A 187 12.71 -3.25 4.82
CA VAL A 187 11.83 -3.99 3.93
C VAL A 187 10.50 -4.13 4.65
N ASN A 188 9.42 -3.80 3.96
CA ASN A 188 8.07 -3.88 4.50
C ASN A 188 7.21 -4.75 3.58
N TYR A 189 6.24 -5.42 4.17
CA TYR A 189 5.24 -6.20 3.45
C TYR A 189 3.84 -5.81 3.90
N GLY A 190 3.07 -5.25 2.99
CA GLY A 190 1.67 -4.90 3.19
C GLY A 190 0.74 -6.00 2.72
N LEU A 191 -0.11 -6.47 3.62
CA LEU A 191 -1.15 -7.46 3.41
C LEU A 191 -2.52 -6.78 3.49
N GLY A 192 -3.08 -6.36 2.36
CA GLY A 192 -4.43 -5.82 2.28
C GLY A 192 -5.47 -6.87 2.66
N LEU A 193 -6.44 -6.47 3.45
CA LEU A 193 -7.59 -7.28 3.88
C LEU A 193 -8.89 -6.76 3.28
N ALA A 194 -8.94 -5.49 2.89
CA ALA A 194 -10.07 -4.88 2.21
C ALA A 194 -10.23 -5.45 0.79
N LYS A 195 -11.48 -5.46 0.32
CA LYS A 195 -11.81 -5.75 -1.08
C LYS A 195 -11.52 -4.49 -1.91
N LEU A 196 -10.93 -4.65 -3.09
CA LEU A 196 -10.58 -3.53 -3.96
C LEU A 196 -11.77 -2.98 -4.74
N GLN A 197 -12.69 -3.85 -5.13
CA GLN A 197 -13.86 -3.48 -5.92
C GLN A 197 -15.08 -3.32 -5.05
N SER A 198 -15.89 -2.33 -5.38
CA SER A 198 -17.23 -2.14 -4.84
C SER A 198 -18.19 -3.09 -5.55
N GLY A 199 -19.01 -3.85 -4.83
CA GLY A 199 -20.01 -4.77 -5.38
C GLY A 199 -20.35 -5.90 -4.42
N SER A 200 -21.65 -6.14 -4.20
CA SER A 200 -22.12 -7.10 -3.20
C SER A 200 -22.33 -8.52 -3.72
N ASN A 201 -22.35 -8.77 -5.02
CA ASN A 201 -22.95 -9.98 -5.61
C ASN A 201 -22.03 -10.93 -6.38
N SER A 202 -20.71 -10.77 -6.36
CA SER A 202 -19.87 -11.80 -6.96
C SER A 202 -19.09 -12.57 -5.89
N SER A 203 -19.34 -13.86 -5.80
CA SER A 203 -18.50 -14.81 -5.04
C SER A 203 -17.03 -14.79 -5.52
N GLU A 204 -16.77 -14.29 -6.71
CA GLU A 204 -15.46 -14.12 -7.32
C GLU A 204 -14.69 -12.90 -6.79
N ASN A 205 -15.38 -11.81 -6.42
CA ASN A 205 -14.75 -10.55 -5.97
C ASN A 205 -14.20 -10.57 -4.54
N ASN A 206 -14.32 -11.67 -3.81
CA ASN A 206 -13.78 -11.78 -2.45
C ASN A 206 -12.26 -11.86 -2.38
N LYS A 207 -11.57 -11.87 -3.52
CA LYS A 207 -10.20 -12.35 -3.61
C LYS A 207 -9.16 -11.29 -4.00
N ASN A 208 -9.59 -10.14 -4.55
CA ASN A 208 -8.69 -9.07 -4.99
C ASN A 208 -8.23 -8.22 -3.79
N LYS A 209 -7.00 -8.43 -3.35
CA LYS A 209 -6.41 -7.74 -2.20
C LYS A 209 -5.02 -7.26 -2.52
N HIS A 210 -4.66 -6.08 -2.04
CA HIS A 210 -3.31 -5.55 -2.21
C HIS A 210 -2.24 -6.40 -1.53
N ARG A 211 -1.13 -6.58 -2.22
CA ARG A 211 0.11 -7.18 -1.76
C ARG A 211 1.25 -6.28 -2.17
N VAL A 212 1.96 -5.70 -1.21
CA VAL A 212 2.98 -4.71 -1.50
C VAL A 212 4.27 -5.03 -0.75
N TRP A 213 5.34 -5.27 -1.49
CA TRP A 213 6.69 -5.22 -0.95
C TRP A 213 7.25 -3.81 -1.09
N SER A 214 7.78 -3.25 0.00
CA SER A 214 8.35 -1.91 0.00
C SER A 214 9.78 -1.94 0.51
N PHE A 215 10.67 -1.29 -0.24
CA PHE A 215 12.08 -1.10 0.13
C PHE A 215 12.30 0.36 0.44
N SER A 216 12.70 0.65 1.66
CA SER A 216 12.69 2.02 2.19
C SER A 216 14.04 2.45 2.73
N ILE A 217 14.33 3.72 2.54
CA ILE A 217 15.41 4.46 3.22
C ILE A 217 14.77 5.53 4.06
N GLY A 218 15.19 5.65 5.31
CA GLY A 218 14.73 6.67 6.24
C GLY A 218 15.88 7.51 6.79
N PHE A 219 15.63 8.78 7.04
CA PHE A 219 16.56 9.72 7.64
C PHE A 219 15.93 10.28 8.92
N LYS A 220 16.66 10.19 10.04
CA LYS A 220 16.24 10.76 11.31
C LYS A 220 16.37 12.29 11.27
N LEU A 221 15.35 12.94 11.81
CA LEU A 221 15.28 14.38 11.97
C LEU A 221 15.84 14.81 13.33
#